data_18f6512d9c67d40f6a028c4befa3f60c
#
_entry.id   18f6512d9c67d40f6a028c4befa3f60c
#
_cell.length_a   1.000
_cell.length_b   1.000
_cell.length_c   1.000
_cell.angle_alpha   90.00
_cell.angle_beta   90.00
_cell.angle_gamma   90.00
#
_symmetry.space_group_name_H-M   'P 1'
#
loop_
_entity.id
_entity.type
_entity.pdbx_description
1 polymer ?
#
loop_
_entity_poly.entity_id
_entity_poly.type
_entity_poly.pdbx_seq_one_letter_code
_entity_poly.pdbx_strand_id
1 'polypeptide(L)'
;MVTAASGGVGRLLCQWATAMGVKVIGSVGSHEKIEETKLNGCIETFVSGDKKFSKKVLDVTNGKGVDIVFDSVGNDTFESSLSSLAHCGYLINFGQSSGPVKPVLMSTLAEKSLSISRPILFHYFGNRKNYENMAASVFKAFENEIIKVSKFLPFDLKDASNAHDTLESRKGGGSIYLVP
;
A
#
# COMPACT_ATOMS: atom_id res chain seq x y z
N MET A 1 -3.67 -5.19 6.12
CA MET A 1 -3.38 -3.74 6.22
C MET A 1 -2.59 -3.29 5.00
N VAL A 2 -2.78 -2.03 4.54
CA VAL A 2 -2.07 -1.44 3.39
C VAL A 2 -1.44 -0.12 3.82
N THR A 3 -0.11 0.02 3.69
CA THR A 3 0.58 1.30 3.91
C THR A 3 0.45 2.20 2.68
N ALA A 4 0.56 3.52 2.87
CA ALA A 4 0.29 4.51 1.82
C ALA A 4 -1.03 4.23 1.06
N ALA A 5 -2.09 3.91 1.80
CA ALA A 5 -3.39 3.46 1.27
C ALA A 5 -4.08 4.49 0.33
N SER A 6 -3.75 5.78 0.43
CA SER A 6 -4.19 6.84 -0.48
C SER A 6 -3.29 7.03 -1.71
N GLY A 7 -2.15 6.32 -1.79
CA GLY A 7 -1.24 6.38 -2.92
C GLY A 7 -1.77 5.66 -4.16
N GLY A 8 -1.09 5.81 -5.31
CA GLY A 8 -1.56 5.23 -6.59
C GLY A 8 -1.82 3.73 -6.52
N VAL A 9 -0.84 2.93 -6.05
CA VAL A 9 -1.00 1.47 -5.88
C VAL A 9 -1.87 1.17 -4.66
N GLY A 10 -1.68 1.88 -3.54
CA GLY A 10 -2.38 1.61 -2.29
C GLY A 10 -3.90 1.67 -2.43
N ARG A 11 -4.43 2.70 -3.12
CA ARG A 11 -5.88 2.84 -3.35
C ARG A 11 -6.46 1.70 -4.17
N LEU A 12 -5.78 1.28 -5.23
CA LEU A 12 -6.26 0.17 -6.08
C LEU A 12 -6.21 -1.17 -5.32
N LEU A 13 -5.17 -1.37 -4.51
CA LEU A 13 -5.04 -2.55 -3.66
C LEU A 13 -6.15 -2.60 -2.60
N CYS A 14 -6.49 -1.46 -1.97
CA CYS A 14 -7.60 -1.38 -1.01
C CYS A 14 -8.94 -1.73 -1.67
N GLN A 15 -9.23 -1.15 -2.84
CA GLN A 15 -10.46 -1.43 -3.60
C GLN A 15 -10.54 -2.92 -3.97
N TRP A 16 -9.46 -3.48 -4.53
CA TRP A 16 -9.45 -4.87 -4.97
C TRP A 16 -9.59 -5.85 -3.80
N ALA A 17 -8.84 -5.64 -2.71
CA ALA A 17 -8.94 -6.48 -1.52
C ALA A 17 -10.35 -6.41 -0.91
N THR A 18 -10.96 -5.23 -0.86
CA THR A 18 -12.35 -5.06 -0.37
C THR A 18 -13.34 -5.79 -1.24
N ALA A 19 -13.21 -5.72 -2.57
CA ALA A 19 -14.06 -6.47 -3.50
C ALA A 19 -13.93 -8.01 -3.35
N MET A 20 -12.79 -8.48 -2.85
CA MET A 20 -12.57 -9.88 -2.48
C MET A 20 -13.12 -10.25 -1.08
N GLY A 21 -13.81 -9.34 -0.41
CA GLY A 21 -14.36 -9.55 0.93
C GLY A 21 -13.35 -9.40 2.08
N VAL A 22 -12.15 -8.87 1.82
CA VAL A 22 -11.13 -8.64 2.83
C VAL A 22 -11.43 -7.37 3.62
N LYS A 23 -11.33 -7.43 4.94
CA LYS A 23 -11.38 -6.25 5.81
C LYS A 23 -10.05 -5.50 5.72
N VAL A 24 -10.06 -4.31 5.11
CA VAL A 24 -8.85 -3.54 4.85
C VAL A 24 -8.69 -2.43 5.89
N ILE A 25 -7.52 -2.37 6.52
CA ILE A 25 -7.07 -1.26 7.36
C ILE A 25 -6.04 -0.47 6.56
N GLY A 26 -6.24 0.85 6.43
CA GLY A 26 -5.34 1.75 5.74
C GLY A 26 -4.31 2.39 6.67
N SER A 27 -3.15 2.76 6.12
CA SER A 27 -2.20 3.66 6.75
C SER A 27 -1.87 4.80 5.79
N VAL A 28 -1.88 6.03 6.29
CA VAL A 28 -1.63 7.25 5.51
C VAL A 28 -0.63 8.15 6.22
N GLY A 29 0.01 9.05 5.48
CA GLY A 29 0.99 9.99 6.04
C GLY A 29 0.38 11.21 6.75
N SER A 30 -0.91 11.51 6.56
CA SER A 30 -1.58 12.65 7.19
C SER A 30 -3.08 12.42 7.37
N HIS A 31 -3.69 13.15 8.31
CA HIS A 31 -5.12 13.05 8.62
C HIS A 31 -6.04 13.38 7.43
N GLU A 32 -5.64 14.34 6.59
CA GLU A 32 -6.42 14.80 5.42
C GLU A 32 -6.69 13.68 4.39
N LYS A 33 -5.87 12.61 4.40
CA LYS A 33 -5.95 11.49 3.47
C LYS A 33 -6.85 10.34 3.98
N ILE A 34 -7.38 10.44 5.20
CA ILE A 34 -8.17 9.36 5.81
C ILE A 34 -9.48 9.14 5.05
N GLU A 35 -10.22 10.22 4.75
CA GLU A 35 -11.52 10.10 4.10
C GLU A 35 -11.41 9.46 2.70
N GLU A 36 -10.36 9.77 1.96
CA GLU A 36 -10.11 9.15 0.65
C GLU A 36 -9.94 7.62 0.75
N THR A 37 -9.34 7.12 1.82
CA THR A 37 -9.14 5.67 1.99
C THR A 37 -10.43 4.94 2.35
N LYS A 38 -11.34 5.58 3.07
CA LYS A 38 -12.68 5.02 3.33
C LYS A 38 -13.47 4.84 2.03
N LEU A 39 -13.40 5.82 1.12
CA LEU A 39 -14.00 5.71 -0.21
C LEU A 39 -13.39 4.55 -1.04
N ASN A 40 -12.17 4.15 -0.74
CA ASN A 40 -11.50 3.01 -1.35
C ASN A 40 -11.68 1.68 -0.59
N GLY A 41 -12.62 1.63 0.37
CA GLY A 41 -13.03 0.41 1.05
C GLY A 41 -12.28 0.09 2.33
N CYS A 42 -11.41 0.99 2.85
CA CYS A 42 -10.81 0.78 4.16
C CYS A 42 -11.88 0.90 5.26
N ILE A 43 -11.97 -0.11 6.13
CA ILE A 43 -12.88 -0.08 7.29
C ILE A 43 -12.38 0.88 8.37
N GLU A 44 -11.04 1.02 8.49
CA GLU A 44 -10.34 1.93 9.38
C GLU A 44 -9.07 2.43 8.73
N THR A 45 -8.61 3.63 9.15
CA THR A 45 -7.35 4.20 8.64
C THR A 45 -6.67 5.02 9.74
N PHE A 46 -5.36 4.82 9.87
CA PHE A 46 -4.53 5.51 10.86
C PHE A 46 -3.36 6.25 10.20
N VAL A 47 -2.87 7.28 10.88
CA VAL A 47 -1.67 8.01 10.44
C VAL A 47 -0.43 7.22 10.84
N SER A 48 0.46 6.93 9.90
CA SER A 48 1.62 6.05 10.07
C SER A 48 2.68 6.57 11.06
N GLY A 49 2.77 7.88 11.27
CA GLY A 49 3.70 8.47 12.25
C GLY A 49 3.20 8.51 13.70
N ASP A 50 2.01 8.02 13.97
CA ASP A 50 1.46 7.99 15.33
C ASP A 50 2.17 6.92 16.18
N LYS A 51 2.72 7.33 17.34
CA LYS A 51 3.38 6.41 18.29
C LYS A 51 2.46 5.29 18.80
N LYS A 52 1.13 5.48 18.72
CA LYS A 52 0.13 4.49 19.12
C LYS A 52 -0.42 3.69 17.92
N PHE A 53 0.19 3.80 16.75
CA PHE A 53 -0.30 3.20 15.50
C PHE A 53 -0.62 1.70 15.65
N SER A 54 0.36 0.90 16.03
CA SER A 54 0.18 -0.55 16.19
C SER A 54 -0.85 -0.90 17.27
N LYS A 55 -0.89 -0.13 18.37
CA LYS A 55 -1.93 -0.30 19.39
C LYS A 55 -3.33 -0.08 18.80
N LYS A 56 -3.53 0.98 18.03
CA LYS A 56 -4.82 1.25 17.37
C LYS A 56 -5.23 0.12 16.42
N VAL A 57 -4.27 -0.44 15.67
CA VAL A 57 -4.54 -1.60 14.82
C VAL A 57 -4.95 -2.82 15.64
N LEU A 58 -4.27 -3.07 16.76
CA LEU A 58 -4.65 -4.16 17.68
C LEU A 58 -6.04 -3.93 18.29
N ASP A 59 -6.36 -2.71 18.71
CA ASP A 59 -7.65 -2.38 19.31
C ASP A 59 -8.82 -2.69 18.34
N VAL A 60 -8.72 -2.28 17.07
CA VAL A 60 -9.77 -2.54 16.06
C VAL A 60 -9.81 -3.99 15.55
N THR A 61 -8.80 -4.78 15.87
CA THR A 61 -8.72 -6.21 15.56
C THR A 61 -8.95 -7.10 16.81
N ASN A 62 -9.48 -6.54 17.89
CA ASN A 62 -9.70 -7.23 19.17
C ASN A 62 -8.43 -7.90 19.72
N GLY A 63 -7.29 -7.24 19.58
CA GLY A 63 -6.00 -7.73 20.04
C GLY A 63 -5.31 -8.73 19.12
N LYS A 64 -5.98 -9.22 18.07
CA LYS A 64 -5.42 -10.21 17.13
C LYS A 64 -4.29 -9.67 16.27
N GLY A 65 -4.41 -8.45 15.79
CA GLY A 65 -3.60 -7.89 14.72
C GLY A 65 -4.11 -8.28 13.32
N VAL A 66 -3.37 -7.89 12.28
CA VAL A 66 -3.72 -8.14 10.88
C VAL A 66 -2.98 -9.37 10.33
N ASP A 67 -3.63 -10.14 9.48
CA ASP A 67 -3.03 -11.36 8.90
C ASP A 67 -1.93 -11.02 7.88
N ILE A 68 -2.10 -9.92 7.11
CA ILE A 68 -1.18 -9.49 6.06
C ILE A 68 -0.99 -7.97 6.10
N VAL A 69 0.26 -7.54 5.94
CA VAL A 69 0.62 -6.15 5.67
C VAL A 69 1.24 -6.04 4.30
N PHE A 70 0.69 -5.17 3.45
CA PHE A 70 1.32 -4.70 2.21
C PHE A 70 1.99 -3.36 2.49
N ASP A 71 3.33 -3.34 2.42
CA ASP A 71 4.14 -2.16 2.74
C ASP A 71 4.93 -1.67 1.54
N SER A 72 4.64 -0.43 1.13
CA SER A 72 5.34 0.29 0.06
C SER A 72 6.26 1.39 0.58
N VAL A 73 6.22 1.67 1.87
CA VAL A 73 6.92 2.81 2.49
C VAL A 73 8.32 2.41 2.98
N GLY A 74 8.45 1.30 3.68
CA GLY A 74 9.73 0.76 4.12
C GLY A 74 10.18 1.30 5.48
N ASN A 75 11.35 1.95 5.55
CA ASN A 75 12.00 2.30 6.81
C ASN A 75 11.06 2.88 7.88
N ASP A 76 10.23 3.86 7.50
CA ASP A 76 9.39 4.61 8.45
C ASP A 76 8.18 3.82 8.96
N THR A 77 7.77 2.76 8.26
CA THR A 77 6.57 1.98 8.59
C THR A 77 6.85 0.55 9.02
N PHE A 78 8.07 0.06 8.79
CA PHE A 78 8.39 -1.35 8.91
C PHE A 78 8.15 -1.90 10.32
N GLU A 79 8.66 -1.25 11.37
CA GLU A 79 8.51 -1.71 12.75
C GLU A 79 7.05 -1.69 13.20
N SER A 80 6.32 -0.63 12.87
CA SER A 80 4.89 -0.53 13.19
C SER A 80 4.06 -1.55 12.41
N SER A 81 4.47 -1.86 11.18
CA SER A 81 3.87 -2.92 10.37
C SER A 81 4.06 -4.31 10.98
N LEU A 82 5.29 -4.65 11.40
CA LEU A 82 5.57 -5.90 12.11
C LEU A 82 4.77 -6.03 13.41
N SER A 83 4.77 -4.97 14.21
CA SER A 83 4.06 -4.94 15.50
C SER A 83 2.54 -5.10 15.34
N SER A 84 2.00 -4.68 14.20
CA SER A 84 0.57 -4.77 13.87
C SER A 84 0.13 -6.16 13.39
N LEU A 85 1.07 -7.06 13.05
CA LEU A 85 0.76 -8.40 12.56
C LEU A 85 0.20 -9.31 13.65
N ALA A 86 -0.71 -10.17 13.25
CA ALA A 86 -1.16 -11.32 14.01
C ALA A 86 -0.05 -12.40 14.08
N HIS A 87 -0.24 -13.42 14.92
CA HIS A 87 0.61 -14.61 14.88
C HIS A 87 0.53 -15.28 13.49
N CYS A 88 1.67 -15.77 13.00
CA CYS A 88 1.83 -16.33 11.66
C CYS A 88 1.51 -15.34 10.52
N GLY A 89 1.54 -14.04 10.80
CA GLY A 89 1.23 -12.99 9.83
C GLY A 89 2.34 -12.77 8.80
N TYR A 90 1.98 -12.13 7.70
CA TYR A 90 2.86 -11.87 6.57
C TYR A 90 3.07 -10.38 6.35
N LEU A 91 4.33 -9.95 6.26
CA LEU A 91 4.69 -8.62 5.79
C LEU A 91 5.23 -8.72 4.36
N ILE A 92 4.54 -8.09 3.43
CA ILE A 92 4.93 -8.00 2.02
C ILE A 92 5.45 -6.58 1.77
N ASN A 93 6.76 -6.39 1.87
CA ASN A 93 7.42 -5.11 1.59
C ASN A 93 7.71 -5.01 0.10
N PHE A 94 6.82 -4.39 -0.68
CA PHE A 94 6.95 -4.25 -2.13
C PHE A 94 7.54 -2.90 -2.58
N GLY A 95 7.80 -1.97 -1.64
CA GLY A 95 8.41 -0.67 -1.89
C GLY A 95 9.18 -0.15 -0.68
N GLN A 96 10.01 0.86 -0.91
CA GLN A 96 10.85 1.50 0.12
C GLN A 96 10.93 3.01 -0.12
N SER A 97 9.77 3.68 -0.25
CA SER A 97 9.72 5.12 -0.56
C SER A 97 10.29 6.03 0.54
N SER A 98 10.43 5.53 1.77
CA SER A 98 11.09 6.23 2.87
C SER A 98 12.54 5.76 3.13
N GLY A 99 13.06 4.91 2.25
CA GLY A 99 14.41 4.35 2.35
C GLY A 99 14.44 2.87 2.72
N PRO A 100 15.65 2.26 2.66
CA PRO A 100 15.83 0.84 2.92
C PRO A 100 15.52 0.48 4.37
N VAL A 101 14.92 -0.69 4.54
CA VAL A 101 14.68 -1.28 5.86
C VAL A 101 15.99 -1.71 6.49
N LYS A 102 16.14 -1.46 7.78
CA LYS A 102 17.30 -1.93 8.56
C LYS A 102 17.34 -3.46 8.64
N PRO A 103 18.51 -4.06 8.92
CA PRO A 103 18.62 -5.51 9.15
C PRO A 103 17.62 -5.99 10.22
N VAL A 104 16.94 -7.09 9.93
CA VAL A 104 15.93 -7.68 10.82
C VAL A 104 16.52 -8.90 11.52
N LEU A 105 16.41 -8.95 12.84
CA LEU A 105 16.83 -10.11 13.60
C LEU A 105 15.80 -11.25 13.45
N MET A 106 16.27 -12.46 13.27
CA MET A 106 15.39 -13.64 13.21
C MET A 106 14.57 -13.83 14.49
N SER A 107 15.11 -13.42 15.64
CA SER A 107 14.39 -13.45 16.93
C SER A 107 13.14 -12.58 16.90
N THR A 108 13.17 -11.42 16.24
CA THR A 108 11.99 -10.55 16.08
C THR A 108 10.85 -11.25 15.35
N LEU A 109 11.18 -12.07 14.34
CA LEU A 109 10.17 -12.83 13.60
C LEU A 109 9.63 -14.00 14.43
N ALA A 110 10.49 -14.61 15.24
CA ALA A 110 10.14 -15.74 16.08
C ALA A 110 9.07 -15.42 17.14
N GLU A 111 8.97 -14.16 17.61
CA GLU A 111 8.01 -13.75 18.62
C GLU A 111 6.55 -14.06 18.26
N LYS A 112 6.21 -13.97 16.96
CA LYS A 112 4.87 -14.25 16.44
C LYS A 112 4.89 -15.20 15.24
N SER A 113 5.99 -15.89 14.97
CA SER A 113 6.18 -16.76 13.78
C SER A 113 5.91 -16.03 12.48
N LEU A 114 6.45 -14.82 12.32
CA LEU A 114 6.17 -13.94 11.19
C LEU A 114 6.92 -14.34 9.94
N SER A 115 6.34 -14.04 8.79
CA SER A 115 6.97 -14.16 7.47
C SER A 115 7.17 -12.78 6.84
N ILE A 116 8.33 -12.56 6.23
CA ILE A 116 8.63 -11.34 5.47
C ILE A 116 8.97 -11.73 4.04
N SER A 117 8.38 -11.00 3.09
CA SER A 117 8.71 -11.13 1.67
C SER A 117 9.03 -9.75 1.08
N ARG A 118 10.04 -9.73 0.17
CA ARG A 118 10.42 -8.56 -0.62
C ARG A 118 10.28 -8.88 -2.11
N PRO A 119 9.02 -8.86 -2.64
CA PRO A 119 8.79 -9.17 -4.05
C PRO A 119 9.34 -8.07 -4.96
N ILE A 120 9.87 -8.48 -6.09
CA ILE A 120 10.23 -7.62 -7.22
C ILE A 120 9.35 -8.02 -8.40
N LEU A 121 8.54 -7.10 -8.89
CA LEU A 121 7.53 -7.35 -9.91
C LEU A 121 8.09 -8.06 -11.15
N PHE A 122 9.28 -7.67 -11.60
CA PHE A 122 9.92 -8.25 -12.77
C PHE A 122 10.20 -9.75 -12.66
N HIS A 123 10.38 -10.29 -11.46
CA HIS A 123 10.58 -11.73 -11.26
C HIS A 123 9.28 -12.53 -11.49
N TYR A 124 8.11 -11.89 -11.35
CA TYR A 124 6.82 -12.53 -11.59
C TYR A 124 6.43 -12.56 -13.06
N PHE A 125 6.97 -11.68 -13.88
CA PHE A 125 6.67 -11.68 -15.32
C PHE A 125 7.22 -12.92 -16.01
N GLY A 126 8.46 -13.32 -15.73
CA GLY A 126 9.14 -14.52 -16.23
C GLY A 126 9.19 -14.64 -17.75
N ASN A 127 8.03 -14.49 -18.41
CA ASN A 127 7.86 -14.51 -19.86
C ASN A 127 6.67 -13.65 -20.30
N ARG A 128 6.54 -13.44 -21.59
CA ARG A 128 5.48 -12.60 -22.20
C ARG A 128 4.07 -13.06 -21.82
N LYS A 129 3.82 -14.37 -21.80
CA LYS A 129 2.50 -14.94 -21.48
C LYS A 129 2.10 -14.62 -20.03
N ASN A 130 3.02 -14.73 -19.07
CA ASN A 130 2.74 -14.39 -17.67
C ASN A 130 2.44 -12.90 -17.53
N TYR A 131 3.21 -12.03 -18.19
CA TYR A 131 2.96 -10.61 -18.22
C TYR A 131 1.55 -10.29 -18.75
N GLU A 132 1.17 -10.86 -19.89
CA GLU A 132 -0.14 -10.65 -20.50
C GLU A 132 -1.28 -11.13 -19.59
N ASN A 133 -1.13 -12.28 -18.94
CA ASN A 133 -2.15 -12.80 -18.00
C ASN A 133 -2.31 -11.87 -16.79
N MET A 134 -1.22 -11.36 -16.23
CA MET A 134 -1.27 -10.43 -15.10
C MET A 134 -1.89 -9.10 -15.53
N ALA A 135 -1.50 -8.55 -16.67
CA ALA A 135 -2.07 -7.33 -17.21
C ALA A 135 -3.57 -7.49 -17.51
N ALA A 136 -3.98 -8.60 -18.13
CA ALA A 136 -5.38 -8.90 -18.39
C ALA A 136 -6.22 -8.95 -17.11
N SER A 137 -5.68 -9.48 -16.01
CA SER A 137 -6.36 -9.49 -14.72
C SER A 137 -6.62 -8.07 -14.19
N VAL A 138 -5.64 -7.16 -14.35
CA VAL A 138 -5.78 -5.76 -13.95
C VAL A 138 -6.82 -5.06 -14.84
N PHE A 139 -6.74 -5.21 -16.18
CA PHE A 139 -7.71 -4.59 -17.09
C PHE A 139 -9.13 -5.10 -16.84
N LYS A 140 -9.29 -6.40 -16.62
CA LYS A 140 -10.60 -6.98 -16.26
C LYS A 140 -11.14 -6.41 -14.94
N ALA A 141 -10.28 -6.12 -13.98
CA ALA A 141 -10.70 -5.47 -12.73
C ALA A 141 -11.20 -4.03 -12.97
N PHE A 142 -10.59 -3.29 -13.92
CA PHE A 142 -11.11 -1.99 -14.36
C PHE A 142 -12.43 -2.11 -15.13
N GLU A 143 -12.53 -3.02 -16.09
CA GLU A 143 -13.74 -3.26 -16.87
C GLU A 143 -14.94 -3.63 -16.00
N ASN A 144 -14.72 -4.43 -14.97
CA ASN A 144 -15.74 -4.82 -13.99
C ASN A 144 -15.94 -3.81 -12.86
N GLU A 145 -15.36 -2.63 -12.97
CA GLU A 145 -15.43 -1.57 -11.97
C GLU A 145 -14.98 -1.96 -10.54
N ILE A 146 -14.21 -3.04 -10.41
CA ILE A 146 -13.62 -3.50 -9.13
C ILE A 146 -12.59 -2.48 -8.63
N ILE A 147 -11.81 -1.92 -9.56
CA ILE A 147 -10.84 -0.86 -9.30
C ILE A 147 -11.11 0.34 -10.20
N LYS A 148 -10.95 1.54 -9.64
CA LYS A 148 -11.19 2.81 -10.36
C LYS A 148 -10.07 3.81 -10.03
N VAL A 149 -9.63 4.55 -11.02
CA VAL A 149 -8.77 5.72 -10.82
C VAL A 149 -9.66 6.94 -10.72
N SER A 150 -9.73 7.54 -9.53
CA SER A 150 -10.68 8.61 -9.23
C SER A 150 -10.12 10.01 -9.46
N LYS A 151 -8.82 10.16 -9.56
CA LYS A 151 -8.17 11.46 -9.68
C LYS A 151 -7.01 11.40 -10.67
N PHE A 152 -7.11 12.24 -11.70
CA PHE A 152 -6.13 12.39 -12.76
C PHE A 152 -5.53 13.78 -12.69
N LEU A 153 -4.21 13.90 -12.79
CA LEU A 153 -3.46 15.14 -12.82
C LEU A 153 -2.64 15.21 -14.11
N PRO A 154 -3.22 15.73 -15.21
CA PRO A 154 -2.48 15.91 -16.46
C PRO A 154 -1.53 17.10 -16.37
N PHE A 155 -0.37 16.97 -16.99
CA PHE A 155 0.57 18.04 -17.25
C PHE A 155 0.98 17.99 -18.72
N ASP A 156 1.20 19.14 -19.34
CA ASP A 156 1.82 19.19 -20.67
C ASP A 156 3.23 18.58 -20.59
N LEU A 157 3.66 17.90 -21.63
CA LEU A 157 5.02 17.31 -21.68
C LEU A 157 6.13 18.34 -21.42
N LYS A 158 5.93 19.60 -21.89
CA LYS A 158 6.86 20.71 -21.62
C LYS A 158 7.00 21.06 -20.15
N ASP A 159 5.98 20.76 -19.33
CA ASP A 159 5.92 21.03 -17.90
C ASP A 159 6.30 19.81 -17.05
N ALA A 160 7.04 18.85 -17.61
CA ALA A 160 7.45 17.63 -16.93
C ALA A 160 8.17 17.90 -15.59
N SER A 161 8.96 18.97 -15.49
CA SER A 161 9.60 19.37 -14.24
C SER A 161 8.58 19.64 -13.12
N ASN A 162 7.52 20.38 -13.42
CA ASN A 162 6.45 20.67 -12.45
C ASN A 162 5.66 19.42 -12.07
N ALA A 163 5.51 18.48 -13.01
CA ALA A 163 4.90 17.18 -12.72
C ALA A 163 5.74 16.36 -11.74
N HIS A 164 7.06 16.34 -11.90
CA HIS A 164 8.00 15.69 -10.98
C HIS A 164 7.97 16.33 -9.59
N ASP A 165 8.04 17.67 -9.51
CA ASP A 165 7.97 18.41 -8.25
C ASP A 165 6.66 18.12 -7.51
N THR A 166 5.55 18.05 -8.25
CA THR A 166 4.24 17.70 -7.69
C THR A 166 4.22 16.28 -7.14
N LEU A 167 4.80 15.32 -7.87
CA LEU A 167 4.90 13.92 -7.45
C LEU A 167 5.76 13.77 -6.19
N GLU A 168 6.93 14.40 -6.17
CA GLU A 168 7.91 14.31 -5.07
C GLU A 168 7.42 15.02 -3.80
N SER A 169 6.68 16.12 -3.95
CA SER A 169 6.07 16.83 -2.81
C SER A 169 5.02 16.02 -2.06
N ARG A 170 4.55 14.90 -2.63
CA ARG A 170 3.48 14.03 -2.10
C ARG A 170 2.14 14.74 -1.86
N LYS A 171 1.97 15.96 -2.41
CA LYS A 171 0.74 16.78 -2.26
C LYS A 171 -0.29 16.49 -3.35
N GLY A 172 0.11 15.92 -4.48
CA GLY A 172 -0.74 15.77 -5.65
C GLY A 172 -1.96 14.85 -5.47
N GLY A 173 -1.84 13.78 -4.71
CA GLY A 173 -2.95 12.86 -4.36
C GLY A 173 -3.69 12.26 -5.55
N GLY A 174 -3.07 12.11 -6.74
CA GLY A 174 -3.68 11.56 -7.95
C GLY A 174 -2.69 10.85 -8.85
N SER A 175 -3.17 10.29 -9.95
CA SER A 175 -2.33 9.73 -11.01
C SER A 175 -1.82 10.86 -11.90
N ILE A 176 -0.52 11.14 -11.83
CA ILE A 176 0.15 12.15 -12.64
C ILE A 176 0.55 11.51 -13.97
N TYR A 177 0.25 12.20 -15.08
CA TYR A 177 0.67 11.78 -16.42
C TYR A 177 0.97 13.00 -17.31
N LEU A 178 1.82 12.79 -18.30
CA LEU A 178 2.20 13.81 -19.26
C LEU A 178 1.39 13.63 -20.54
N VAL A 179 0.96 14.76 -21.09
CA VAL A 179 0.25 14.84 -22.37
C VAL A 179 1.21 15.47 -23.38
N PRO A 180 1.48 14.82 -24.54
CA PRO A 180 2.33 15.32 -25.61
C PRO A 180 1.81 16.63 -26.22
#